data_49882575dcdcc3e3d49e3feceda7cf00
#
_entry.id   49882575dcdcc3e3d49e3feceda7cf00
#
_cell.length_a   1.000
_cell.length_b   1.000
_cell.length_c   1.000
_cell.angle_alpha   90.00
_cell.angle_beta   90.00
_cell.angle_gamma   90.00
#
_symmetry.space_group_name_H-M   'P 1'
#
loop_
_entity.id
_entity.type
_entity.pdbx_description
1 polymer ?
#
loop_
_entity_poly.entity_id
_entity_poly.type
_entity_poly.pdbx_seq_one_letter_code
_entity_poly.pdbx_strand_id
1 'polypeptide(L)'
;MKKLLLVLLTLTVFNTTITAKASKADTTFTFQNFVPTSPDAVRTLSRSKVLGTSHIQYPMFVGGKIATTMNKEMERFINDFKETKKAVYKATYSVTGNNQNFVSVLFTVEKKDKATNETTVSNHAISFNSRNGKVITMKDIFVQNFESALNDAVNDRIRQFGITTLDEKKRKFEGVDKKQKFYLEDDAIVFIFNQDEATDFGDKQLFIPFILSDLIGLLK
;
A
#
# COMPACT_ATOMS: atom_id res chain seq x y z
N MET A 1 22.32 68.36 49.49
CA MET A 1 21.19 68.24 48.56
C MET A 1 21.65 67.31 47.40
N LYS A 2 21.26 66.02 47.42
CA LYS A 2 21.70 65.04 46.42
C LYS A 2 20.65 65.06 45.29
N LYS A 3 21.09 65.41 44.08
CA LYS A 3 20.25 65.31 42.87
C LYS A 3 20.17 63.84 42.40
N LEU A 4 18.96 63.32 42.42
CA LEU A 4 18.67 61.96 41.91
C LEU A 4 18.46 62.09 40.39
N LEU A 5 19.34 61.47 39.58
CA LEU A 5 19.21 61.45 38.15
C LEU A 5 18.39 60.19 37.77
N LEU A 6 17.17 60.44 37.30
CA LEU A 6 16.28 59.34 36.83
C LEU A 6 16.61 59.05 35.37
N VAL A 7 17.24 57.90 35.09
CA VAL A 7 17.48 57.43 33.73
C VAL A 7 16.27 56.59 33.29
N LEU A 8 15.48 57.14 32.36
CA LEU A 8 14.35 56.48 31.75
C LEU A 8 14.87 55.55 30.63
N LEU A 9 14.89 54.26 30.89
CA LEU A 9 15.27 53.26 29.90
C LEU A 9 14.03 52.93 29.04
N THR A 10 13.95 53.48 27.83
CA THR A 10 12.89 53.15 26.88
C THR A 10 13.25 51.81 26.20
N LEU A 11 12.54 50.76 26.59
CA LEU A 11 12.61 49.45 25.93
C LEU A 11 11.83 49.53 24.60
N THR A 12 12.52 49.67 23.49
CA THR A 12 11.93 49.49 22.16
C THR A 12 11.81 47.99 21.86
N VAL A 13 10.60 47.46 22.01
CA VAL A 13 10.27 46.09 21.59
C VAL A 13 10.19 46.08 20.06
N PHE A 14 11.22 45.60 19.42
CA PHE A 14 11.14 45.25 17.98
C PHE A 14 10.26 44.02 17.81
N ASN A 15 9.00 44.23 17.45
CA ASN A 15 8.15 43.15 16.94
C ASN A 15 8.63 42.74 15.54
N THR A 16 9.58 41.85 15.48
CA THR A 16 9.87 41.11 14.23
C THR A 16 8.79 40.06 14.03
N THR A 17 7.80 40.36 13.22
CA THR A 17 6.88 39.34 12.68
C THR A 17 7.68 38.39 11.80
N ILE A 18 8.11 37.28 12.38
CA ILE A 18 8.63 36.17 11.61
C ILE A 18 7.44 35.52 10.89
N THR A 19 7.22 35.96 9.65
CA THR A 19 6.34 35.21 8.74
C THR A 19 7.03 33.88 8.40
N ALA A 20 6.78 32.88 9.21
CA ALA A 20 7.17 31.53 8.88
C ALA A 20 6.40 31.15 7.59
N LYS A 21 7.12 31.15 6.46
CA LYS A 21 6.59 30.62 5.20
C LYS A 21 6.29 29.16 5.49
N ALA A 22 5.01 28.79 5.55
CA ALA A 22 4.61 27.41 5.76
C ALA A 22 5.33 26.56 4.71
N SER A 23 6.28 25.76 5.13
CA SER A 23 6.94 24.81 4.24
C SER A 23 5.85 23.85 3.76
N LYS A 24 5.81 23.62 2.45
CA LYS A 24 4.91 22.62 1.87
C LYS A 24 5.23 21.30 2.56
N ALA A 25 4.25 20.70 3.24
CA ALA A 25 4.45 19.44 3.93
C ALA A 25 5.00 18.41 2.95
N ASP A 26 6.07 17.74 3.34
CA ASP A 26 6.61 16.63 2.56
C ASP A 26 5.58 15.49 2.56
N THR A 27 5.03 15.19 1.38
CA THR A 27 4.07 14.11 1.17
C THR A 27 4.68 12.91 0.47
N THR A 28 6.01 12.88 0.32
CA THR A 28 6.72 11.76 -0.28
C THR A 28 6.56 10.54 0.64
N PHE A 29 6.16 9.42 0.07
CA PHE A 29 6.14 8.17 0.81
C PHE A 29 7.58 7.73 1.07
N THR A 30 7.89 7.41 2.32
CA THR A 30 9.18 6.87 2.73
C THR A 30 8.92 5.77 3.75
N PHE A 31 9.25 4.54 3.41
CA PHE A 31 9.05 3.40 4.29
C PHE A 31 9.93 3.46 5.54
N GLN A 32 11.12 4.04 5.41
CA GLN A 32 12.08 4.19 6.51
C GLN A 32 11.60 5.14 7.62
N ASN A 33 10.70 6.07 7.30
CA ASN A 33 10.10 6.97 8.27
C ASN A 33 8.80 6.41 8.89
N PHE A 34 8.60 5.12 8.72
CA PHE A 34 7.43 4.45 9.24
C PHE A 34 7.54 4.29 10.76
N VAL A 35 6.54 4.77 11.46
CA VAL A 35 6.34 4.55 12.89
C VAL A 35 4.96 3.97 13.07
N PRO A 36 4.83 2.74 13.55
CA PRO A 36 3.53 2.15 13.83
C PRO A 36 2.75 3.05 14.77
N THR A 37 1.52 3.34 14.43
CA THR A 37 0.64 4.15 15.27
C THR A 37 -0.68 3.44 15.47
N SER A 38 -1.11 3.39 16.72
CA SER A 38 -2.46 3.06 17.09
C SER A 38 -3.05 4.30 17.76
N PRO A 39 -4.20 4.79 17.36
CA PRO A 39 -5.23 4.22 16.50
C PRO A 39 -5.00 4.44 14.99
N ASP A 40 -5.88 3.84 14.17
CA ASP A 40 -5.89 4.02 12.72
C ASP A 40 -5.83 5.50 12.31
N ALA A 41 -4.91 5.83 11.40
CA ALA A 41 -4.73 7.19 10.93
C ALA A 41 -5.86 7.66 10.01
N VAL A 42 -6.51 6.73 9.29
CA VAL A 42 -7.62 7.01 8.40
C VAL A 42 -8.84 6.17 8.81
N ARG A 43 -9.93 6.86 9.13
CA ARG A 43 -11.19 6.17 9.45
C ARG A 43 -11.75 5.49 8.21
N THR A 44 -12.15 4.23 8.35
CA THR A 44 -12.76 3.44 7.30
C THR A 44 -14.17 2.99 7.69
N LEU A 45 -15.03 2.83 6.68
CA LEU A 45 -16.36 2.22 6.81
C LEU A 45 -16.48 1.13 5.75
N SER A 46 -16.99 -0.04 6.14
CA SER A 46 -17.27 -1.11 5.17
C SER A 46 -18.44 -0.71 4.26
N ARG A 47 -18.27 -0.96 2.96
CA ARG A 47 -19.28 -0.74 1.92
C ARG A 47 -19.38 -1.96 1.03
N SER A 48 -20.53 -2.08 0.39
CA SER A 48 -20.76 -3.07 -0.66
C SER A 48 -21.21 -2.36 -1.93
N LYS A 49 -20.77 -2.87 -3.07
CA LYS A 49 -21.18 -2.41 -4.40
C LYS A 49 -21.55 -3.60 -5.27
N VAL A 50 -22.61 -3.44 -6.03
CA VAL A 50 -23.02 -4.41 -7.05
C VAL A 50 -22.63 -3.87 -8.42
N LEU A 51 -21.86 -4.63 -9.17
CA LEU A 51 -21.35 -4.28 -10.50
C LEU A 51 -21.82 -5.34 -11.52
N GLY A 52 -23.03 -5.15 -12.05
CA GLY A 52 -23.77 -6.21 -12.73
C GLY A 52 -24.27 -7.23 -11.70
N THR A 53 -23.88 -8.50 -11.83
CA THR A 53 -24.13 -9.55 -10.82
C THR A 53 -22.92 -9.80 -9.88
N SER A 54 -21.85 -9.04 -10.03
CA SER A 54 -20.69 -9.12 -9.13
C SER A 54 -20.96 -8.36 -7.83
N HIS A 55 -20.49 -8.92 -6.71
CA HIS A 55 -20.66 -8.37 -5.37
C HIS A 55 -19.32 -8.04 -4.75
N ILE A 56 -19.04 -6.77 -4.49
CA ILE A 56 -17.76 -6.29 -4.02
C ILE A 56 -17.93 -5.61 -2.65
N GLN A 57 -17.26 -6.14 -1.63
CA GLN A 57 -17.08 -5.46 -0.35
C GLN A 57 -15.75 -4.68 -0.39
N TYR A 58 -15.75 -3.46 0.12
CA TYR A 58 -14.57 -2.60 0.10
C TYR A 58 -14.62 -1.54 1.21
N PRO A 59 -13.47 -0.99 1.65
CA PRO A 59 -13.45 0.11 2.60
C PRO A 59 -13.72 1.43 1.89
N MET A 60 -14.62 2.22 2.45
CA MET A 60 -14.76 3.65 2.15
C MET A 60 -13.98 4.45 3.19
N PHE A 61 -13.10 5.32 2.74
CA PHE A 61 -12.32 6.20 3.59
C PHE A 61 -13.14 7.43 3.98
N VAL A 62 -13.08 7.83 5.26
CA VAL A 62 -13.84 8.95 5.81
C VAL A 62 -12.89 10.06 6.23
N GLY A 63 -13.14 11.26 5.74
CA GLY A 63 -12.33 12.44 6.03
C GLY A 63 -12.35 13.46 4.90
N GLY A 64 -11.42 14.41 4.93
CA GLY A 64 -11.36 15.50 3.97
C GLY A 64 -10.88 15.09 2.56
N LYS A 65 -10.15 15.99 1.91
CA LYS A 65 -9.69 15.84 0.51
C LYS A 65 -8.85 14.56 0.27
N ILE A 66 -8.07 14.12 1.25
CA ILE A 66 -7.24 12.93 1.15
C ILE A 66 -8.12 11.67 1.01
N ALA A 67 -9.10 11.50 1.89
CA ALA A 67 -10.06 10.39 1.82
C ALA A 67 -10.84 10.40 0.50
N THR A 68 -11.21 11.58 -0.02
CA THR A 68 -11.86 11.70 -1.33
C THR A 68 -10.95 11.18 -2.45
N THR A 69 -9.66 11.49 -2.38
CA THR A 69 -8.68 10.98 -3.37
C THR A 69 -8.55 9.47 -3.30
N MET A 70 -8.41 8.91 -2.09
CA MET A 70 -8.36 7.45 -1.88
C MET A 70 -9.62 6.76 -2.40
N ASN A 71 -10.80 7.29 -2.11
CA ASN A 71 -12.07 6.72 -2.56
C ASN A 71 -12.18 6.70 -4.08
N LYS A 72 -11.69 7.74 -4.77
CA LYS A 72 -11.67 7.78 -6.23
C LYS A 72 -10.79 6.67 -6.82
N GLU A 73 -9.62 6.44 -6.26
CA GLU A 73 -8.72 5.37 -6.71
C GLU A 73 -9.28 3.98 -6.32
N MET A 74 -9.89 3.83 -5.14
CA MET A 74 -10.57 2.62 -4.72
C MET A 74 -11.72 2.26 -5.68
N GLU A 75 -12.54 3.24 -6.08
CA GLU A 75 -13.60 3.04 -7.06
C GLU A 75 -13.07 2.56 -8.42
N ARG A 76 -11.92 3.07 -8.87
CA ARG A 76 -11.26 2.60 -10.09
C ARG A 76 -10.81 1.15 -9.93
N PHE A 77 -10.16 0.85 -8.81
CA PHE A 77 -9.63 -0.47 -8.52
C PHE A 77 -10.73 -1.54 -8.47
N ILE A 78 -11.84 -1.29 -7.75
CA ILE A 78 -12.93 -2.27 -7.65
C ILE A 78 -13.74 -2.42 -8.94
N ASN A 79 -13.68 -1.45 -9.87
CA ASN A 79 -14.32 -1.58 -11.17
C ASN A 79 -13.68 -2.67 -12.05
N ASP A 80 -12.44 -3.10 -11.77
CA ASP A 80 -11.81 -4.25 -12.43
C ASP A 80 -12.54 -5.56 -12.11
N PHE A 81 -13.32 -5.61 -11.03
CA PHE A 81 -14.14 -6.76 -10.63
C PHE A 81 -15.60 -6.64 -11.11
N LYS A 82 -15.85 -5.78 -12.09
CA LYS A 82 -17.16 -5.71 -12.74
C LYS A 82 -17.45 -7.00 -13.50
N GLU A 83 -18.73 -7.41 -13.46
CA GLU A 83 -19.19 -8.50 -14.29
C GLU A 83 -18.80 -8.34 -15.75
N THR A 84 -18.35 -9.40 -16.37
CA THR A 84 -18.05 -9.49 -17.80
C THR A 84 -18.96 -10.50 -18.48
N LYS A 85 -18.86 -10.61 -19.80
CA LYS A 85 -19.53 -11.69 -20.54
C LYS A 85 -19.10 -13.09 -20.11
N LYS A 86 -17.85 -13.21 -19.57
CA LYS A 86 -17.23 -14.50 -19.22
C LYS A 86 -17.27 -14.81 -17.73
N ALA A 87 -17.32 -13.80 -16.87
CA ALA A 87 -17.14 -14.01 -15.44
C ALA A 87 -17.97 -13.08 -14.55
N VAL A 88 -18.27 -13.59 -13.36
CA VAL A 88 -18.84 -12.86 -12.21
C VAL A 88 -17.82 -12.89 -11.08
N TYR A 89 -17.76 -11.83 -10.30
CA TYR A 89 -16.80 -11.68 -9.21
C TYR A 89 -17.51 -11.50 -7.87
N LYS A 90 -16.90 -12.07 -6.83
CA LYS A 90 -17.20 -11.76 -5.45
C LYS A 90 -15.91 -11.37 -4.76
N ALA A 91 -15.85 -10.18 -4.18
CA ALA A 91 -14.67 -9.71 -3.49
C ALA A 91 -14.99 -9.36 -2.04
N THR A 92 -14.08 -9.77 -1.17
CA THR A 92 -14.00 -9.35 0.24
C THR A 92 -12.67 -8.68 0.49
N TYR A 93 -12.53 -7.95 1.60
CA TYR A 93 -11.31 -7.23 1.88
C TYR A 93 -10.90 -7.32 3.35
N SER A 94 -9.62 -7.07 3.60
CA SER A 94 -9.05 -6.75 4.91
C SER A 94 -8.16 -5.52 4.81
N VAL A 95 -8.12 -4.71 5.86
CA VAL A 95 -7.14 -3.62 6.00
C VAL A 95 -5.91 -4.22 6.69
N THR A 96 -4.79 -4.26 5.98
CA THR A 96 -3.54 -4.90 6.43
C THR A 96 -2.61 -3.92 7.15
N GLY A 97 -2.77 -2.63 6.92
CA GLY A 97 -2.06 -1.56 7.61
C GLY A 97 -2.83 -0.24 7.50
N ASN A 98 -2.84 0.54 8.56
CA ASN A 98 -3.50 1.84 8.59
C ASN A 98 -2.82 2.76 9.61
N ASN A 99 -1.93 3.61 9.14
CA ASN A 99 -1.11 4.47 9.97
C ASN A 99 -0.87 5.83 9.30
N GLN A 100 -0.03 6.67 9.90
CA GLN A 100 0.25 8.03 9.39
C GLN A 100 0.94 8.07 8.03
N ASN A 101 1.54 6.98 7.57
CA ASN A 101 2.26 6.91 6.30
C ASN A 101 1.43 6.25 5.21
N PHE A 102 0.69 5.18 5.55
CA PHE A 102 -0.09 4.46 4.55
C PHE A 102 -1.37 3.82 5.08
N VAL A 103 -2.28 3.54 4.17
CA VAL A 103 -3.39 2.59 4.35
C VAL A 103 -3.24 1.52 3.28
N SER A 104 -3.25 0.26 3.67
CA SER A 104 -3.12 -0.89 2.77
C SER A 104 -4.32 -1.81 2.89
N VAL A 105 -4.84 -2.25 1.75
CA VAL A 105 -6.04 -3.07 1.65
C VAL A 105 -5.76 -4.26 0.76
N LEU A 106 -5.99 -5.45 1.31
CA LEU A 106 -5.92 -6.73 0.61
C LEU A 106 -7.34 -7.19 0.26
N PHE A 107 -7.53 -7.58 -1.00
CA PHE A 107 -8.78 -8.17 -1.49
C PHE A 107 -8.57 -9.64 -1.81
N THR A 108 -9.51 -10.48 -1.35
CA THR A 108 -9.68 -11.85 -1.83
C THR A 108 -10.84 -11.84 -2.83
N VAL A 109 -10.55 -12.26 -4.06
CA VAL A 109 -11.47 -12.18 -5.19
C VAL A 109 -11.77 -13.58 -5.71
N GLU A 110 -13.02 -14.00 -5.58
CA GLU A 110 -13.55 -15.19 -6.24
C GLU A 110 -14.03 -14.79 -7.64
N LYS A 111 -13.50 -15.41 -8.66
CA LYS A 111 -13.93 -15.26 -10.05
C LYS A 111 -14.62 -16.56 -10.50
N LYS A 112 -15.92 -16.47 -10.78
CA LYS A 112 -16.70 -17.59 -11.33
C LYS A 112 -16.78 -17.43 -12.85
N ASP A 113 -16.27 -18.41 -13.58
CA ASP A 113 -16.44 -18.50 -15.03
C ASP A 113 -17.90 -18.89 -15.35
N LYS A 114 -18.52 -18.18 -16.30
CA LYS A 114 -19.94 -18.40 -16.66
C LYS A 114 -20.16 -19.60 -17.57
N ALA A 115 -19.15 -20.04 -18.30
CA ALA A 115 -19.25 -21.17 -19.20
C ALA A 115 -19.00 -22.49 -18.48
N THR A 116 -17.96 -22.55 -17.65
CA THR A 116 -17.55 -23.77 -16.94
C THR A 116 -18.14 -23.88 -15.55
N ASN A 117 -18.66 -22.80 -14.97
CA ASN A 117 -19.03 -22.67 -13.55
C ASN A 117 -17.88 -22.86 -12.55
N GLU A 118 -16.65 -22.96 -13.02
CA GLU A 118 -15.46 -23.06 -12.17
C GLU A 118 -15.22 -21.74 -11.44
N THR A 119 -14.76 -21.84 -10.21
CA THR A 119 -14.40 -20.68 -9.39
C THR A 119 -12.91 -20.70 -9.11
N THR A 120 -12.22 -19.62 -9.43
CA THR A 120 -10.83 -19.39 -9.08
C THR A 120 -10.75 -18.28 -8.05
N VAL A 121 -9.76 -18.36 -7.14
CA VAL A 121 -9.51 -17.34 -6.12
C VAL A 121 -8.20 -16.66 -6.40
N SER A 122 -8.18 -15.34 -6.29
CA SER A 122 -6.97 -14.53 -6.44
C SER A 122 -6.93 -13.43 -5.41
N ASN A 123 -5.71 -12.99 -5.06
CA ASN A 123 -5.49 -11.86 -4.17
C ASN A 123 -5.02 -10.65 -4.96
N HIS A 124 -5.56 -9.50 -4.58
CA HIS A 124 -5.22 -8.21 -5.13
C HIS A 124 -5.07 -7.23 -3.98
N ALA A 125 -4.21 -6.23 -4.14
CA ALA A 125 -4.01 -5.25 -3.09
C ALA A 125 -3.89 -3.84 -3.67
N ILE A 126 -4.22 -2.86 -2.85
CA ILE A 126 -4.01 -1.46 -3.13
C ILE A 126 -3.59 -0.75 -1.84
N SER A 127 -2.51 0.01 -1.91
CA SER A 127 -1.98 0.78 -0.79
C SER A 127 -1.98 2.26 -1.15
N PHE A 128 -2.29 3.11 -0.16
CA PHE A 128 -2.40 4.55 -0.33
C PHE A 128 -1.45 5.27 0.62
N ASN A 129 -0.84 6.34 0.17
CA ASN A 129 -0.13 7.27 1.02
C ASN A 129 -1.14 8.08 1.84
N SER A 130 -1.11 7.95 3.17
CA SER A 130 -2.05 8.60 4.09
C SER A 130 -1.94 10.12 4.10
N ARG A 131 -0.84 10.71 3.59
CA ARG A 131 -0.61 12.15 3.59
C ARG A 131 -1.18 12.85 2.35
N ASN A 132 -1.38 12.14 1.24
CA ASN A 132 -1.86 12.74 -0.01
C ASN A 132 -2.95 11.93 -0.73
N GLY A 133 -3.24 10.70 -0.28
CA GLY A 133 -4.26 9.81 -0.84
C GLY A 133 -3.87 9.13 -2.16
N LYS A 134 -2.64 9.29 -2.65
CA LYS A 134 -2.19 8.64 -3.88
C LYS A 134 -1.88 7.17 -3.65
N VAL A 135 -2.06 6.36 -4.69
CA VAL A 135 -1.67 4.95 -4.69
C VAL A 135 -0.15 4.85 -4.58
N ILE A 136 0.30 3.95 -3.71
CA ILE A 136 1.71 3.58 -3.54
C ILE A 136 2.03 2.47 -4.54
N THR A 137 3.12 2.62 -5.26
CA THR A 137 3.63 1.66 -6.24
C THR A 137 5.03 1.17 -5.83
N MET A 138 5.53 0.12 -6.47
CA MET A 138 6.89 -0.37 -6.26
C MET A 138 7.93 0.76 -6.40
N LYS A 139 7.73 1.68 -7.34
CA LYS A 139 8.61 2.83 -7.55
C LYS A 139 8.62 3.84 -6.40
N ASP A 140 7.58 3.87 -5.59
CA ASP A 140 7.53 4.76 -4.43
C ASP A 140 8.29 4.18 -3.24
N ILE A 141 8.42 2.86 -3.19
CA ILE A 141 9.06 2.10 -2.10
C ILE A 141 10.54 1.87 -2.38
N PHE A 142 10.88 1.40 -3.58
CA PHE A 142 12.20 0.90 -3.92
C PHE A 142 13.06 1.93 -4.67
N VAL A 143 14.37 1.83 -4.49
CA VAL A 143 15.36 2.57 -5.28
C VAL A 143 15.28 2.21 -6.76
N GLN A 144 15.99 2.95 -7.62
CA GLN A 144 16.04 2.60 -9.04
C GLN A 144 16.76 1.25 -9.23
N ASN A 145 16.33 0.49 -10.23
CA ASN A 145 16.91 -0.81 -10.62
C ASN A 145 16.89 -1.87 -9.50
N PHE A 146 15.87 -1.83 -8.65
CA PHE A 146 15.69 -2.76 -7.55
C PHE A 146 15.37 -4.19 -8.00
N GLU A 147 14.92 -4.37 -9.25
CA GLU A 147 14.26 -5.61 -9.72
C GLU A 147 15.15 -6.84 -9.56
N SER A 148 16.44 -6.73 -9.94
CA SER A 148 17.36 -7.88 -9.85
C SER A 148 17.59 -8.31 -8.40
N ALA A 149 17.96 -7.38 -7.53
CA ALA A 149 18.26 -7.69 -6.14
C ALA A 149 17.03 -8.16 -5.37
N LEU A 150 15.87 -7.55 -5.66
CA LEU A 150 14.60 -8.00 -5.07
C LEU A 150 14.20 -9.39 -5.57
N ASN A 151 14.45 -9.68 -6.84
CA ASN A 151 14.20 -11.01 -7.40
C ASN A 151 15.07 -12.08 -6.72
N ASP A 152 16.35 -11.79 -6.48
CA ASP A 152 17.24 -12.68 -5.74
C ASP A 152 16.73 -12.92 -4.31
N ALA A 153 16.33 -11.86 -3.61
CA ALA A 153 15.75 -11.97 -2.26
C ALA A 153 14.47 -12.81 -2.24
N VAL A 154 13.57 -12.63 -3.21
CA VAL A 154 12.34 -13.43 -3.33
C VAL A 154 12.66 -14.91 -3.60
N ASN A 155 13.59 -15.20 -4.52
CA ASN A 155 14.00 -16.56 -4.80
C ASN A 155 14.67 -17.23 -3.59
N ASP A 156 15.47 -16.50 -2.82
CA ASP A 156 16.05 -17.01 -1.58
C ASP A 156 14.97 -17.34 -0.56
N ARG A 157 13.96 -16.50 -0.42
CA ARG A 157 12.84 -16.74 0.49
C ARG A 157 12.02 -17.96 0.08
N ILE A 158 11.75 -18.12 -1.23
CA ILE A 158 11.08 -19.32 -1.78
C ILE A 158 11.88 -20.58 -1.43
N ARG A 159 13.21 -20.56 -1.60
CA ARG A 159 14.08 -21.67 -1.22
C ARG A 159 14.07 -21.94 0.28
N GLN A 160 14.13 -20.88 1.10
CA GLN A 160 14.06 -21.01 2.58
C GLN A 160 12.76 -21.66 3.05
N PHE A 161 11.65 -21.37 2.39
CA PHE A 161 10.37 -22.00 2.69
C PHE A 161 10.25 -23.43 2.16
N GLY A 162 11.25 -23.94 1.44
CA GLY A 162 11.21 -25.26 0.82
C GLY A 162 10.16 -25.40 -0.28
N ILE A 163 9.79 -24.29 -0.92
CA ILE A 163 8.78 -24.26 -1.98
C ILE A 163 9.46 -24.50 -3.32
N THR A 164 8.91 -25.42 -4.12
CA THR A 164 9.38 -25.69 -5.46
C THR A 164 8.93 -24.57 -6.42
N THR A 165 9.86 -24.02 -7.18
CA THR A 165 9.54 -23.09 -8.26
C THR A 165 8.83 -23.79 -9.41
N LEU A 166 8.07 -23.03 -10.20
CA LEU A 166 7.39 -23.55 -11.38
C LEU A 166 8.37 -24.22 -12.32
N ASP A 167 7.97 -25.40 -12.83
CA ASP A 167 8.68 -26.10 -13.88
C ASP A 167 8.69 -25.25 -15.16
N GLU A 168 9.85 -25.16 -15.82
CA GLU A 168 10.03 -24.43 -17.08
C GLU A 168 9.08 -24.88 -18.19
N LYS A 169 8.60 -26.11 -18.13
CA LYS A 169 7.63 -26.66 -19.10
C LYS A 169 6.22 -26.15 -18.88
N LYS A 170 5.87 -25.77 -17.65
CA LYS A 170 4.54 -25.27 -17.30
C LYS A 170 4.47 -23.76 -17.40
N ARG A 171 5.30 -23.08 -16.62
CA ARG A 171 5.38 -21.62 -16.57
C ARG A 171 6.64 -21.23 -15.80
N LYS A 172 7.51 -20.51 -16.45
CA LYS A 172 8.73 -20.02 -15.81
C LYS A 172 8.40 -18.83 -14.93
N PHE A 173 8.92 -18.81 -13.72
CA PHE A 173 8.92 -17.63 -12.88
C PHE A 173 9.87 -16.59 -13.50
N GLU A 174 9.29 -15.46 -13.95
CA GLU A 174 10.02 -14.40 -14.64
C GLU A 174 10.66 -13.38 -13.67
N GLY A 175 10.40 -13.55 -12.38
CA GLY A 175 10.90 -12.66 -11.34
C GLY A 175 9.91 -11.57 -10.95
N VAL A 176 10.37 -10.71 -10.06
CA VAL A 176 9.63 -9.56 -9.55
C VAL A 176 9.84 -8.38 -10.48
N ASP A 177 8.77 -7.75 -10.90
CA ASP A 177 8.79 -6.58 -11.77
C ASP A 177 8.18 -5.32 -11.10
N LYS A 178 8.15 -4.22 -11.86
CA LYS A 178 7.57 -2.92 -11.41
C LYS A 178 6.06 -2.97 -11.15
N LYS A 179 5.38 -4.05 -11.55
CA LYS A 179 3.93 -4.27 -11.38
C LYS A 179 3.62 -5.38 -10.40
N GLN A 180 4.65 -5.90 -9.71
CA GLN A 180 4.47 -6.94 -8.70
C GLN A 180 3.40 -6.51 -7.69
N LYS A 181 2.44 -7.40 -7.46
CA LYS A 181 1.39 -7.19 -6.45
C LYS A 181 2.00 -7.31 -5.06
N PHE A 182 1.63 -6.39 -4.19
CA PHE A 182 2.06 -6.37 -2.80
C PHE A 182 1.03 -5.68 -1.93
N TYR A 183 1.09 -5.94 -0.65
CA TYR A 183 0.44 -5.13 0.37
C TYR A 183 1.44 -4.76 1.46
N LEU A 184 1.07 -3.79 2.27
CA LEU A 184 1.89 -3.29 3.36
C LEU A 184 1.27 -3.69 4.69
N GLU A 185 2.11 -4.11 5.61
CA GLU A 185 1.85 -4.23 7.03
C GLU A 185 2.71 -3.20 7.79
N ASP A 186 2.52 -3.08 9.09
CA ASP A 186 3.18 -2.02 9.86
C ASP A 186 4.71 -2.02 9.75
N ASP A 187 5.32 -3.17 9.66
CA ASP A 187 6.77 -3.35 9.58
C ASP A 187 7.24 -4.22 8.41
N ALA A 188 6.31 -4.54 7.50
CA ALA A 188 6.61 -5.45 6.40
C ALA A 188 5.97 -5.04 5.07
N ILE A 189 6.59 -5.49 4.00
CA ILE A 189 5.99 -5.58 2.67
C ILE A 189 5.77 -7.05 2.35
N VAL A 190 4.59 -7.39 1.85
CA VAL A 190 4.23 -8.76 1.50
C VAL A 190 3.93 -8.85 0.01
N PHE A 191 4.73 -9.60 -0.73
CA PHE A 191 4.50 -9.85 -2.15
C PHE A 191 3.46 -10.94 -2.34
N ILE A 192 2.55 -10.71 -3.27
CA ILE A 192 1.46 -11.61 -3.60
C ILE A 192 1.79 -12.32 -4.91
N PHE A 193 1.81 -13.65 -4.87
CA PHE A 193 1.83 -14.50 -6.05
C PHE A 193 0.56 -15.34 -6.02
N ASN A 194 -0.30 -15.14 -7.02
CA ASN A 194 -1.47 -15.99 -7.18
C ASN A 194 -1.07 -17.36 -7.73
N GLN A 195 -2.04 -18.25 -7.82
CA GLN A 195 -1.82 -19.59 -8.35
C GLN A 195 -1.01 -19.55 -9.65
N ASP A 196 0.00 -20.40 -9.75
CA ASP A 196 0.88 -20.56 -10.91
C ASP A 196 1.62 -19.28 -11.37
N GLU A 197 1.77 -18.26 -10.51
CA GLU A 197 2.56 -17.07 -10.85
C GLU A 197 4.06 -17.23 -10.56
N ALA A 198 4.45 -17.97 -9.51
CA ALA A 198 5.87 -18.11 -9.12
C ALA A 198 6.31 -19.54 -8.85
N THR A 199 5.43 -20.38 -8.33
CA THR A 199 5.76 -21.70 -7.82
C THR A 199 4.72 -22.73 -8.24
N ASP A 200 5.11 -24.02 -8.23
CA ASP A 200 4.19 -25.14 -8.39
C ASP A 200 3.53 -25.48 -7.04
N PHE A 201 2.88 -24.49 -6.45
CA PHE A 201 2.25 -24.61 -5.14
C PHE A 201 0.80 -25.12 -5.21
N GLY A 202 0.41 -25.70 -6.32
CA GLY A 202 -0.95 -26.17 -6.59
C GLY A 202 -1.92 -24.98 -6.75
N ASP A 203 -3.12 -25.17 -6.28
CA ASP A 203 -4.20 -24.16 -6.29
C ASP A 203 -4.09 -23.12 -5.17
N LYS A 204 -2.93 -23.00 -4.54
CA LYS A 204 -2.68 -22.08 -3.45
C LYS A 204 -2.00 -20.81 -3.94
N GLN A 205 -2.22 -19.79 -3.16
CA GLN A 205 -1.57 -18.49 -3.31
C GLN A 205 -0.36 -18.45 -2.39
N LEU A 206 0.67 -17.74 -2.82
CA LEU A 206 1.88 -17.57 -2.04
C LEU A 206 2.02 -16.11 -1.62
N PHE A 207 2.23 -15.89 -0.34
CA PHE A 207 2.54 -14.61 0.26
C PHE A 207 3.99 -14.65 0.77
N ILE A 208 4.83 -13.74 0.28
CA ILE A 208 6.24 -13.68 0.67
C ILE A 208 6.49 -12.39 1.44
N PRO A 209 6.57 -12.47 2.77
CA PRO A 209 6.82 -11.31 3.62
C PRO A 209 8.31 -10.96 3.65
N PHE A 210 8.59 -9.67 3.68
CA PHE A 210 9.87 -9.08 4.02
C PHE A 210 9.67 -8.03 5.08
N ILE A 211 10.32 -8.18 6.21
CA ILE A 211 10.44 -7.10 7.18
C ILE A 211 11.40 -6.03 6.63
N LEU A 212 11.29 -4.80 7.11
CA LEU A 212 12.06 -3.69 6.55
C LEU A 212 13.57 -3.90 6.61
N SER A 213 14.06 -4.57 7.66
CA SER A 213 15.48 -4.88 7.80
C SER A 213 16.03 -5.82 6.72
N ASP A 214 15.19 -6.66 6.13
CA ASP A 214 15.60 -7.57 5.05
C ASP A 214 15.82 -6.85 3.72
N LEU A 215 15.31 -5.63 3.61
CA LEU A 215 15.32 -4.82 2.39
C LEU A 215 16.22 -3.59 2.48
N ILE A 216 17.11 -3.53 3.49
CA ILE A 216 18.06 -2.43 3.66
C ILE A 216 18.90 -2.28 2.37
N GLY A 217 18.99 -1.03 1.87
CA GLY A 217 19.67 -0.71 0.61
C GLY A 217 18.80 -0.85 -0.64
N LEU A 218 17.64 -1.48 -0.55
CA LEU A 218 16.64 -1.51 -1.64
C LEU A 218 15.53 -0.48 -1.44
N LEU A 219 15.30 -0.03 -0.20
CA LEU A 219 14.29 0.97 0.13
C LEU A 219 14.78 2.40 -0.13
N LYS A 220 13.85 3.32 -0.49
CA LYS A 220 14.10 4.76 -0.61
C LYS A 220 14.21 5.44 0.74
#